data_98710d1fc39206ac62abeba7258d1f03
#
_entry.id   98710d1fc39206ac62abeba7258d1f03
#
_cell.length_a   1.000
_cell.length_b   1.000
_cell.length_c   1.000
_cell.angle_alpha   90.00
_cell.angle_beta   90.00
_cell.angle_gamma   90.00
#
_symmetry.space_group_name_H-M   'P 1'
#
loop_
_entity.id
_entity.type
_entity.pdbx_description
1 polymer ?
#
loop_
_entity_poly.entity_id
_entity_poly.type
_entity_poly.pdbx_seq_one_letter_code
_entity_poly.pdbx_strand_id
1 'polypeptide(L)'
;MSQNMQMRVNSGMVIGLRGIIPGGVSVEDFSAVTELNSIDSKTILDEFVKNDIGSKQDDSYYFETSDKLKIAVALLEKGFPIDEISVALDWRDFEGLTAEILSSKNFAVIKNLILTKPRMEIDVIGIRLGIAILIDCKHWKRYSTSSLTSAVKKQIERTKKYVEKTQGAIAVPVIVTLYQDKVNFIGNVPIVPIFQFSSFIDEFYGNIDQMKTIGKD
;
A
#
# COMPACT_ATOMS: atom_id res chain seq x y z
N MET A 1 -8.74 -17.01 -26.39
CA MET A 1 -7.89 -15.77 -26.48
C MET A 1 -6.48 -16.20 -26.81
N SER A 2 -5.82 -15.58 -27.79
CA SER A 2 -4.41 -15.88 -28.08
C SER A 2 -3.50 -15.38 -26.94
N GLN A 3 -2.38 -16.05 -26.68
CA GLN A 3 -1.39 -15.64 -25.65
C GLN A 3 -0.95 -14.16 -25.81
N ASN A 4 -0.82 -13.69 -27.04
CA ASN A 4 -0.49 -12.28 -27.33
C ASN A 4 -1.59 -11.29 -26.93
N MET A 5 -2.86 -11.68 -26.99
CA MET A 5 -3.97 -10.83 -26.57
C MET A 5 -4.07 -10.77 -25.04
N GLN A 6 -3.84 -11.90 -24.36
CA GLN A 6 -3.76 -11.96 -22.90
C GLN A 6 -2.62 -11.11 -22.34
N MET A 7 -1.45 -11.12 -22.99
CA MET A 7 -0.29 -10.32 -22.57
C MET A 7 -0.54 -8.81 -22.77
N ARG A 8 -1.23 -8.39 -23.83
CA ARG A 8 -1.62 -6.99 -24.05
C ARG A 8 -2.64 -6.49 -23.04
N VAL A 9 -3.67 -7.29 -22.75
CA VAL A 9 -4.67 -6.97 -21.73
C VAL A 9 -4.00 -6.85 -20.36
N ASN A 10 -3.08 -7.75 -20.04
CA ASN A 10 -2.36 -7.72 -18.77
C ASN A 10 -1.50 -6.46 -18.58
N SER A 11 -0.66 -6.09 -19.57
CA SER A 11 0.11 -4.83 -19.52
C SER A 11 -0.79 -3.60 -19.50
N GLY A 12 -1.90 -3.64 -20.22
CA GLY A 12 -2.91 -2.58 -20.23
C GLY A 12 -3.59 -2.38 -18.88
N MET A 13 -3.73 -3.43 -18.06
CA MET A 13 -4.34 -3.32 -16.72
C MET A 13 -3.50 -2.47 -15.77
N VAL A 14 -2.17 -2.56 -15.81
CA VAL A 14 -1.28 -1.71 -15.01
C VAL A 14 -1.40 -0.25 -15.45
N ILE A 15 -1.42 0.00 -16.76
CA ILE A 15 -1.64 1.34 -17.32
C ILE A 15 -3.04 1.84 -16.94
N GLY A 16 -4.03 0.95 -16.96
CA GLY A 16 -5.42 1.22 -16.59
C GLY A 16 -5.62 1.75 -15.17
N LEU A 17 -4.72 1.41 -14.23
CA LEU A 17 -4.76 1.98 -12.88
C LEU A 17 -4.75 3.52 -12.86
N ARG A 18 -4.13 4.15 -13.85
CA ARG A 18 -4.09 5.64 -13.96
C ARG A 18 -5.44 6.23 -14.30
N GLY A 19 -6.28 5.47 -15.02
CA GLY A 19 -7.62 5.89 -15.43
C GLY A 19 -8.71 5.62 -14.40
N ILE A 20 -8.39 4.94 -13.27
CA ILE A 20 -9.36 4.67 -12.20
C ILE A 20 -9.45 5.89 -11.29
N ILE A 21 -10.60 6.54 -11.36
CA ILE A 21 -10.95 7.73 -10.57
C ILE A 21 -12.30 7.45 -9.90
N PRO A 22 -12.49 7.80 -8.61
CA PRO A 22 -13.79 7.67 -7.97
C PRO A 22 -14.89 8.43 -8.72
N GLY A 23 -16.00 7.76 -8.98
CA GLY A 23 -17.11 8.30 -9.77
C GLY A 23 -17.25 7.66 -11.15
N GLY A 24 -17.93 8.34 -12.05
CA GLY A 24 -18.19 7.85 -13.42
C GLY A 24 -17.01 8.15 -14.36
N VAL A 25 -16.64 7.16 -15.16
CA VAL A 25 -15.59 7.25 -16.20
C VAL A 25 -16.15 6.71 -17.50
N SER A 26 -16.06 7.48 -18.58
CA SER A 26 -16.35 7.02 -19.94
C SER A 26 -15.16 6.28 -20.55
N VAL A 27 -15.40 5.53 -21.64
CA VAL A 27 -14.29 4.89 -22.39
C VAL A 27 -13.36 5.95 -22.99
N GLU A 28 -13.90 7.11 -23.42
CA GLU A 28 -13.14 8.22 -23.96
C GLU A 28 -12.22 8.85 -22.92
N ASP A 29 -12.73 9.15 -21.71
CA ASP A 29 -11.94 9.73 -20.61
C ASP A 29 -10.85 8.76 -20.17
N PHE A 30 -11.20 7.48 -20.04
CA PHE A 30 -10.23 6.44 -19.69
C PHE A 30 -9.13 6.32 -20.75
N SER A 31 -9.50 6.33 -22.05
CA SER A 31 -8.55 6.31 -23.16
C SER A 31 -7.62 7.53 -23.15
N ALA A 32 -8.16 8.72 -22.86
CA ALA A 32 -7.38 9.96 -22.81
C ALA A 32 -6.32 9.94 -21.68
N VAL A 33 -6.69 9.42 -20.50
CA VAL A 33 -5.79 9.37 -19.33
C VAL A 33 -4.74 8.25 -19.45
N THR A 34 -5.13 7.10 -20.03
CA THR A 34 -4.27 5.93 -20.12
C THR A 34 -3.44 5.87 -21.39
N GLU A 35 -3.76 6.73 -22.39
CA GLU A 35 -3.18 6.71 -23.74
C GLU A 35 -3.41 5.38 -24.48
N LEU A 36 -4.41 4.61 -24.06
CA LEU A 36 -4.86 3.39 -24.72
C LEU A 36 -5.89 3.73 -25.79
N ASN A 37 -6.00 2.90 -26.82
CA ASN A 37 -7.10 3.03 -27.79
C ASN A 37 -8.46 2.62 -27.17
N SER A 38 -9.56 3.03 -27.76
CA SER A 38 -10.90 2.79 -27.21
C SER A 38 -11.28 1.31 -27.08
N ILE A 39 -10.76 0.43 -27.94
CA ILE A 39 -11.03 -1.01 -27.88
C ILE A 39 -10.34 -1.64 -26.67
N ASP A 40 -9.05 -1.34 -26.47
CA ASP A 40 -8.28 -1.84 -25.31
C ASP A 40 -8.83 -1.24 -24.03
N SER A 41 -9.15 0.05 -24.01
CA SER A 41 -9.76 0.75 -22.88
C SER A 41 -11.07 0.09 -22.43
N LYS A 42 -11.98 -0.16 -23.36
CA LYS A 42 -13.25 -0.84 -23.08
C LYS A 42 -13.01 -2.26 -22.56
N THR A 43 -12.09 -2.99 -23.17
CA THR A 43 -11.75 -4.37 -22.75
C THR A 43 -11.24 -4.41 -21.31
N ILE A 44 -10.38 -3.46 -20.92
CA ILE A 44 -9.83 -3.36 -19.58
C ILE A 44 -10.90 -2.98 -18.56
N LEU A 45 -11.74 -1.99 -18.87
CA LEU A 45 -12.85 -1.56 -18.02
C LEU A 45 -13.87 -2.71 -17.82
N ASP A 46 -14.24 -3.42 -18.89
CA ASP A 46 -15.12 -4.58 -18.79
C ASP A 46 -14.47 -5.71 -17.97
N GLU A 47 -13.14 -5.90 -18.04
CA GLU A 47 -12.44 -6.90 -17.24
C GLU A 47 -12.39 -6.51 -15.74
N PHE A 48 -12.28 -5.24 -15.40
CA PHE A 48 -12.38 -4.79 -14.00
C PHE A 48 -13.76 -5.11 -13.43
N VAL A 49 -14.84 -4.73 -14.13
CA VAL A 49 -16.21 -5.00 -13.70
C VAL A 49 -16.48 -6.51 -13.59
N LYS A 50 -15.96 -7.32 -14.49
CA LYS A 50 -16.06 -8.78 -14.44
C LYS A 50 -15.37 -9.40 -13.23
N ASN A 51 -14.37 -8.73 -12.65
CA ASN A 51 -13.69 -9.13 -11.43
C ASN A 51 -14.26 -8.42 -10.17
N ASP A 52 -15.52 -7.98 -10.22
CA ASP A 52 -16.24 -7.31 -9.14
C ASP A 52 -15.58 -5.98 -8.67
N ILE A 53 -14.87 -5.29 -9.57
CA ILE A 53 -14.23 -4.00 -9.31
C ILE A 53 -14.92 -2.93 -10.13
N GLY A 54 -15.65 -2.04 -9.43
CA GLY A 54 -16.51 -1.07 -10.07
C GLY A 54 -17.81 -1.66 -10.59
N SER A 55 -18.58 -0.85 -11.30
CA SER A 55 -19.84 -1.23 -11.94
C SER A 55 -19.99 -0.54 -13.28
N LYS A 56 -20.84 -1.09 -14.15
CA LYS A 56 -21.18 -0.50 -15.43
C LYS A 56 -22.64 -0.10 -15.44
N GLN A 57 -22.92 1.14 -15.81
CA GLN A 57 -24.28 1.66 -16.01
C GLN A 57 -24.29 2.38 -17.36
N ASP A 58 -25.12 1.93 -18.27
CA ASP A 58 -25.17 2.41 -19.65
C ASP A 58 -23.78 2.35 -20.33
N ASP A 59 -23.27 3.47 -20.80
CA ASP A 59 -21.95 3.60 -21.44
C ASP A 59 -20.83 4.08 -20.47
N SER A 60 -21.12 4.16 -19.17
CA SER A 60 -20.18 4.64 -18.16
C SER A 60 -19.83 3.56 -17.15
N TYR A 61 -18.59 3.63 -16.64
CA TYR A 61 -18.06 2.77 -15.59
C TYR A 61 -17.91 3.57 -14.31
N TYR A 62 -18.34 3.01 -13.18
CA TYR A 62 -18.33 3.69 -11.88
C TYR A 62 -17.40 2.98 -10.92
N PHE A 63 -16.50 3.74 -10.31
CA PHE A 63 -15.51 3.23 -9.36
C PHE A 63 -15.62 3.93 -8.01
N GLU A 64 -15.38 3.18 -6.94
CA GLU A 64 -15.23 3.68 -5.59
C GLU A 64 -13.77 4.07 -5.30
N THR A 65 -13.55 4.82 -4.23
CA THR A 65 -12.20 5.22 -3.78
C THR A 65 -11.28 4.02 -3.53
N SER A 66 -11.82 2.88 -3.12
CA SER A 66 -11.06 1.65 -2.85
C SER A 66 -10.73 0.82 -4.09
N ASP A 67 -11.40 1.07 -5.23
CA ASP A 67 -11.32 0.15 -6.37
C ASP A 67 -9.95 0.17 -7.05
N LYS A 68 -9.31 1.33 -7.14
CA LYS A 68 -7.94 1.45 -7.63
C LYS A 68 -6.98 0.56 -6.82
N LEU A 69 -7.17 0.52 -5.52
CA LEU A 69 -6.38 -0.30 -4.61
C LEU A 69 -6.67 -1.80 -4.77
N LYS A 70 -7.96 -2.17 -4.93
CA LYS A 70 -8.36 -3.55 -5.22
C LYS A 70 -7.71 -4.05 -6.51
N ILE A 71 -7.67 -3.22 -7.56
CA ILE A 71 -6.99 -3.56 -8.82
C ILE A 71 -5.49 -3.76 -8.57
N ALA A 72 -4.85 -2.84 -7.83
CA ALA A 72 -3.43 -2.94 -7.51
C ALA A 72 -3.09 -4.26 -6.79
N VAL A 73 -3.88 -4.63 -5.78
CA VAL A 73 -3.72 -5.91 -5.05
C VAL A 73 -3.92 -7.10 -5.97
N ALA A 74 -4.99 -7.10 -6.78
CA ALA A 74 -5.27 -8.18 -7.73
C ALA A 74 -4.16 -8.36 -8.79
N LEU A 75 -3.53 -7.25 -9.22
CA LEU A 75 -2.38 -7.30 -10.13
C LEU A 75 -1.13 -7.87 -9.44
N LEU A 76 -0.88 -7.52 -8.17
CA LEU A 76 0.20 -8.12 -7.38
C LEU A 76 0.02 -9.63 -7.20
N GLU A 77 -1.20 -10.09 -6.90
CA GLU A 77 -1.53 -11.51 -6.77
C GLU A 77 -1.35 -12.27 -8.09
N LYS A 78 -1.56 -11.60 -9.23
CA LYS A 78 -1.28 -12.13 -10.57
C LYS A 78 0.21 -12.10 -10.95
N GLY A 79 1.09 -11.60 -10.06
CA GLY A 79 2.54 -11.57 -10.26
C GLY A 79 3.06 -10.38 -11.08
N PHE A 80 2.26 -9.31 -11.21
CA PHE A 80 2.76 -8.08 -11.86
C PHE A 80 3.80 -7.38 -10.96
N PRO A 81 4.84 -6.77 -11.57
CA PRO A 81 5.87 -6.07 -10.81
C PRO A 81 5.30 -4.89 -10.01
N ILE A 82 5.62 -4.85 -8.72
CA ILE A 82 5.15 -3.79 -7.81
C ILE A 82 5.63 -2.40 -8.23
N ASP A 83 6.83 -2.31 -8.78
CA ASP A 83 7.41 -1.05 -9.28
C ASP A 83 6.57 -0.44 -10.42
N GLU A 84 6.00 -1.25 -11.31
CA GLU A 84 5.10 -0.78 -12.35
C GLU A 84 3.75 -0.33 -11.75
N ILE A 85 3.17 -1.12 -10.85
CA ILE A 85 1.89 -0.84 -10.20
C ILE A 85 2.00 0.45 -9.36
N SER A 86 3.06 0.58 -8.60
CA SER A 86 3.26 1.69 -7.66
C SER A 86 3.45 3.06 -8.32
N VAL A 87 3.89 3.09 -9.59
CA VAL A 87 3.96 4.34 -10.38
C VAL A 87 2.57 4.94 -10.62
N ALA A 88 1.53 4.09 -10.68
CA ALA A 88 0.15 4.50 -10.88
C ALA A 88 -0.57 4.88 -9.57
N LEU A 89 0.04 4.58 -8.41
CA LEU A 89 -0.50 4.90 -7.09
C LEU A 89 0.08 6.22 -6.59
N ASP A 90 -0.75 7.02 -5.91
CA ASP A 90 -0.28 8.18 -5.14
C ASP A 90 0.11 7.77 -3.70
N TRP A 91 0.56 8.74 -2.87
CA TRP A 91 0.98 8.44 -1.51
C TRP A 91 -0.18 7.91 -0.63
N ARG A 92 -1.42 8.34 -0.88
CA ARG A 92 -2.61 7.88 -0.14
C ARG A 92 -2.99 6.46 -0.54
N ASP A 93 -2.89 6.15 -1.84
CA ASP A 93 -3.07 4.79 -2.35
C ASP A 93 -2.02 3.85 -1.73
N PHE A 94 -0.78 4.33 -1.55
CA PHE A 94 0.31 3.56 -0.96
C PHE A 94 0.08 3.23 0.53
N GLU A 95 -0.37 4.21 1.32
CA GLU A 95 -0.82 3.98 2.70
C GLU A 95 -2.02 3.04 2.74
N GLY A 96 -2.95 3.22 1.81
CA GLY A 96 -4.11 2.35 1.65
C GLY A 96 -3.71 0.91 1.35
N LEU A 97 -2.76 0.68 0.42
CA LEU A 97 -2.24 -0.66 0.09
C LEU A 97 -1.58 -1.31 1.30
N THR A 98 -0.77 -0.56 2.05
CA THR A 98 -0.15 -1.04 3.29
C THR A 98 -1.20 -1.47 4.31
N ALA A 99 -2.27 -0.69 4.48
CA ALA A 99 -3.38 -0.99 5.36
C ALA A 99 -4.17 -2.24 4.91
N GLU A 100 -4.40 -2.40 3.61
CA GLU A 100 -5.11 -3.54 3.03
C GLU A 100 -4.32 -4.85 3.24
N ILE A 101 -3.00 -4.82 3.02
CA ILE A 101 -2.13 -5.97 3.30
C ILE A 101 -2.24 -6.38 4.78
N LEU A 102 -2.22 -5.44 5.73
CA LEU A 102 -2.41 -5.76 7.14
C LEU A 102 -3.79 -6.35 7.42
N SER A 103 -4.85 -5.78 6.86
CA SER A 103 -6.22 -6.26 7.02
C SER A 103 -6.36 -7.69 6.51
N SER A 104 -5.78 -8.03 5.35
CA SER A 104 -5.80 -9.38 4.77
C SER A 104 -5.07 -10.41 5.66
N LYS A 105 -4.15 -9.95 6.52
CA LYS A 105 -3.42 -10.77 7.51
C LYS A 105 -4.07 -10.74 8.90
N ASN A 106 -5.33 -10.35 8.99
CA ASN A 106 -6.13 -10.32 10.23
C ASN A 106 -5.59 -9.36 11.32
N PHE A 107 -4.98 -8.24 10.92
CA PHE A 107 -4.71 -7.14 11.82
C PHE A 107 -5.91 -6.19 11.90
N ALA A 108 -6.22 -5.68 13.09
CA ALA A 108 -7.06 -4.50 13.23
C ALA A 108 -6.25 -3.28 12.78
N VAL A 109 -6.79 -2.48 11.85
CA VAL A 109 -6.04 -1.40 11.20
C VAL A 109 -6.61 -0.04 11.55
N ILE A 110 -5.71 0.91 11.88
CA ILE A 110 -6.02 2.32 12.06
C ILE A 110 -5.17 3.11 11.06
N LYS A 111 -5.77 4.04 10.33
CA LYS A 111 -5.06 4.93 9.38
C LYS A 111 -5.06 6.36 9.90
N ASN A 112 -3.97 7.07 9.59
CA ASN A 112 -3.82 8.52 9.83
C ASN A 112 -4.09 8.93 11.28
N LEU A 113 -3.52 8.16 12.24
CA LEU A 113 -3.66 8.50 13.65
C LEU A 113 -2.86 9.76 13.98
N ILE A 114 -3.55 10.81 14.45
CA ILE A 114 -2.93 12.05 14.88
C ILE A 114 -2.77 12.03 16.41
N LEU A 115 -1.54 11.99 16.87
CA LEU A 115 -1.19 12.23 18.27
C LEU A 115 -1.09 13.74 18.51
N THR A 116 -1.59 14.19 19.65
CA THR A 116 -1.53 15.60 20.05
C THR A 116 -0.47 15.80 21.16
N LYS A 117 0.16 16.98 21.18
CA LYS A 117 1.12 17.42 22.23
C LYS A 117 2.36 16.49 22.37
N PRO A 118 3.33 16.55 21.44
CA PRO A 118 3.33 17.33 20.21
C PRO A 118 2.47 16.67 19.12
N ARG A 119 2.07 17.42 18.09
CA ARG A 119 1.34 16.84 16.95
C ARG A 119 2.28 15.94 16.16
N MET A 120 1.90 14.68 16.05
CA MET A 120 2.59 13.66 15.26
C MET A 120 1.54 12.83 14.51
N GLU A 121 1.83 12.43 13.31
CA GLU A 121 0.96 11.58 12.49
C GLU A 121 1.62 10.22 12.31
N ILE A 122 0.82 9.17 12.40
CA ILE A 122 1.21 7.79 12.14
C ILE A 122 0.33 7.33 10.97
N ASP A 123 0.95 6.97 9.86
CA ASP A 123 0.25 6.71 8.61
C ASP A 123 -0.64 5.47 8.72
N VAL A 124 -0.08 4.35 9.20
CA VAL A 124 -0.83 3.10 9.38
C VAL A 124 -0.41 2.41 10.69
N ILE A 125 -1.38 1.89 11.42
CA ILE A 125 -1.16 1.03 12.60
C ILE A 125 -1.88 -0.27 12.37
N GLY A 126 -1.16 -1.39 12.50
CA GLY A 126 -1.72 -2.73 12.55
C GLY A 126 -1.64 -3.31 13.96
N ILE A 127 -2.76 -3.80 14.50
CA ILE A 127 -2.79 -4.38 15.85
C ILE A 127 -3.23 -5.84 15.77
N ARG A 128 -2.44 -6.74 16.31
CA ARG A 128 -2.77 -8.15 16.43
C ARG A 128 -2.03 -8.78 17.59
N LEU A 129 -2.67 -9.69 18.31
CA LEU A 129 -2.10 -10.43 19.47
C LEU A 129 -1.44 -9.51 20.52
N GLY A 130 -2.03 -8.34 20.78
CA GLY A 130 -1.52 -7.39 21.78
C GLY A 130 -0.32 -6.57 21.33
N ILE A 131 0.18 -6.74 20.12
CA ILE A 131 1.31 -5.98 19.56
C ILE A 131 0.79 -5.04 18.46
N ALA A 132 1.24 -3.78 18.51
CA ALA A 132 0.99 -2.78 17.50
C ALA A 132 2.21 -2.63 16.57
N ILE A 133 2.01 -2.68 15.27
CA ILE A 133 2.99 -2.32 14.26
C ILE A 133 2.69 -0.89 13.82
N LEU A 134 3.59 0.05 14.09
CA LEU A 134 3.43 1.44 13.69
C LEU A 134 4.25 1.71 12.42
N ILE A 135 3.57 2.05 11.36
CA ILE A 135 4.15 2.15 10.03
C ILE A 135 4.19 3.60 9.56
N ASP A 136 5.35 4.00 9.08
CA ASP A 136 5.57 5.23 8.32
C ASP A 136 5.81 4.86 6.86
N CYS A 137 4.92 5.30 5.98
CA CYS A 137 4.93 4.98 4.56
C CYS A 137 5.77 5.99 3.77
N LYS A 138 6.77 5.53 3.04
CA LYS A 138 7.69 6.37 2.26
C LYS A 138 7.59 6.08 0.77
N HIS A 139 6.70 6.78 0.10
CA HIS A 139 6.53 6.74 -1.35
C HIS A 139 7.66 7.51 -2.07
N TRP A 140 8.91 7.25 -1.70
CA TRP A 140 10.07 7.89 -2.31
C TRP A 140 10.54 7.11 -3.53
N LYS A 141 10.75 7.80 -4.64
CA LYS A 141 11.38 7.22 -5.85
C LYS A 141 12.90 7.03 -5.68
N ARG A 142 13.52 7.82 -4.82
CA ARG A 142 14.94 7.73 -4.43
C ARG A 142 15.10 8.22 -3.01
N TYR A 143 16.02 7.66 -2.27
CA TYR A 143 16.34 8.08 -0.91
C TYR A 143 17.84 7.93 -0.64
N SER A 144 18.35 8.67 0.36
CA SER A 144 19.70 8.54 0.88
C SER A 144 19.67 7.82 2.24
N THR A 145 20.80 7.25 2.65
CA THR A 145 20.94 6.65 3.97
C THR A 145 20.61 7.64 5.10
N SER A 146 20.96 8.91 4.91
CA SER A 146 20.67 9.96 5.89
C SER A 146 19.17 10.25 6.01
N SER A 147 18.41 10.26 4.89
CA SER A 147 16.96 10.45 4.92
C SER A 147 16.24 9.27 5.58
N LEU A 148 16.66 8.04 5.31
CA LEU A 148 16.15 6.84 5.99
C LEU A 148 16.44 6.88 7.49
N THR A 149 17.68 7.21 7.90
CA THR A 149 18.03 7.34 9.31
C THR A 149 17.19 8.39 10.02
N SER A 150 16.90 9.51 9.36
CA SER A 150 16.02 10.55 9.90
C SER A 150 14.57 10.05 10.03
N ALA A 151 14.05 9.32 9.04
CA ALA A 151 12.71 8.73 9.09
C ALA A 151 12.60 7.72 10.24
N VAL A 152 13.59 6.83 10.39
CA VAL A 152 13.64 5.85 11.49
C VAL A 152 13.64 6.55 12.87
N LYS A 153 14.45 7.60 13.07
CA LYS A 153 14.45 8.36 14.32
C LYS A 153 13.07 8.93 14.63
N LYS A 154 12.43 9.56 13.65
CA LYS A 154 11.07 10.11 13.82
C LYS A 154 10.05 9.02 14.12
N GLN A 155 10.15 7.87 13.47
CA GLN A 155 9.21 6.77 13.69
C GLN A 155 9.37 6.16 15.08
N ILE A 156 10.60 6.04 15.59
CA ILE A 156 10.85 5.63 16.98
C ILE A 156 10.20 6.60 17.97
N GLU A 157 10.32 7.92 17.75
CA GLU A 157 9.70 8.93 18.61
C GLU A 157 8.18 8.85 18.59
N ARG A 158 7.57 8.67 17.41
CA ARG A 158 6.13 8.46 17.26
C ARG A 158 5.66 7.22 18.00
N THR A 159 6.42 6.13 17.88
CA THR A 159 6.11 4.85 18.54
C THR A 159 6.19 4.98 20.06
N LYS A 160 7.22 5.63 20.60
CA LYS A 160 7.31 5.94 22.03
C LYS A 160 6.09 6.73 22.50
N LYS A 161 5.72 7.77 21.74
CA LYS A 161 4.59 8.61 22.11
C LYS A 161 3.24 7.88 22.04
N TYR A 162 3.09 6.96 21.10
CA TYR A 162 1.93 6.08 21.02
C TYR A 162 1.83 5.19 22.27
N VAL A 163 2.94 4.54 22.66
CA VAL A 163 3.00 3.66 23.83
C VAL A 163 2.75 4.44 25.13
N GLU A 164 3.31 5.64 25.28
CA GLU A 164 3.03 6.51 26.44
C GLU A 164 1.54 6.82 26.64
N LYS A 165 0.81 6.97 25.52
CA LYS A 165 -0.62 7.31 25.53
C LYS A 165 -1.57 6.11 25.52
N THR A 166 -1.06 4.93 25.24
CA THR A 166 -1.85 3.70 25.12
C THR A 166 -1.45 2.72 26.22
N GLN A 167 -2.34 2.54 27.20
CA GLN A 167 -2.05 1.66 28.34
C GLN A 167 -1.81 0.22 27.90
N GLY A 168 -0.71 -0.37 28.37
CA GLY A 168 -0.34 -1.77 28.08
C GLY A 168 0.10 -2.03 26.64
N ALA A 169 0.31 -0.98 25.83
CA ALA A 169 0.74 -1.18 24.45
C ALA A 169 2.19 -1.63 24.36
N ILE A 170 2.41 -2.63 23.53
CA ILE A 170 3.73 -3.01 23.00
C ILE A 170 3.71 -2.69 21.51
N ALA A 171 4.71 -1.98 21.03
CA ALA A 171 4.70 -1.49 19.66
C ALA A 171 6.07 -1.64 18.96
N VAL A 172 6.02 -1.94 17.67
CA VAL A 172 7.18 -2.08 16.78
C VAL A 172 7.13 -1.00 15.70
N PRO A 173 8.13 -0.09 15.64
CA PRO A 173 8.24 0.86 14.55
C PRO A 173 8.69 0.18 13.25
N VAL A 174 8.06 0.50 12.14
CA VAL A 174 8.39 -0.03 10.80
C VAL A 174 8.38 1.12 9.79
N ILE A 175 9.30 1.10 8.84
CA ILE A 175 9.26 1.96 7.65
C ILE A 175 8.89 1.08 6.47
N VAL A 176 7.85 1.43 5.72
CA VAL A 176 7.51 0.79 4.44
C VAL A 176 7.91 1.72 3.31
N THR A 177 8.72 1.20 2.38
CA THR A 177 9.25 1.96 1.24
C THR A 177 8.71 1.45 -0.08
N LEU A 178 8.68 2.33 -1.11
CA LEU A 178 8.24 1.95 -2.44
C LEU A 178 9.29 1.13 -3.18
N TYR A 179 10.54 1.60 -3.16
CA TYR A 179 11.65 0.98 -3.87
C TYR A 179 12.78 0.60 -2.92
N GLN A 180 13.09 -0.67 -2.88
CA GLN A 180 14.24 -1.24 -2.19
C GLN A 180 14.42 -2.70 -2.65
N ASP A 181 15.64 -3.19 -2.67
CA ASP A 181 15.90 -4.56 -3.14
C ASP A 181 15.55 -5.63 -2.10
N LYS A 182 15.68 -5.30 -0.82
CA LYS A 182 15.47 -6.25 0.30
C LYS A 182 15.14 -5.52 1.61
N VAL A 183 14.56 -6.25 2.56
CA VAL A 183 14.40 -5.77 3.93
C VAL A 183 15.76 -5.41 4.55
N ASN A 184 15.86 -4.22 5.11
CA ASN A 184 17.02 -3.73 5.84
C ASN A 184 16.62 -3.26 7.23
N PHE A 185 17.62 -3.05 8.10
CA PHE A 185 17.41 -2.57 9.46
C PHE A 185 18.30 -1.36 9.75
N ILE A 186 17.73 -0.37 10.41
CA ILE A 186 18.48 0.75 11.00
C ILE A 186 18.10 0.83 12.48
N GLY A 187 19.05 0.54 13.38
CA GLY A 187 18.79 0.50 14.81
C GLY A 187 17.67 -0.48 15.21
N ASN A 188 17.66 -1.67 14.59
CA ASN A 188 16.65 -2.71 14.74
C ASN A 188 15.23 -2.30 14.28
N VAL A 189 15.07 -1.17 13.61
CA VAL A 189 13.81 -0.80 12.94
C VAL A 189 13.85 -1.37 11.53
N PRO A 190 12.89 -2.23 11.14
CA PRO A 190 12.83 -2.78 9.80
C PRO A 190 12.42 -1.70 8.78
N ILE A 191 13.10 -1.73 7.65
CA ILE A 191 12.78 -0.95 6.46
C ILE A 191 12.38 -1.96 5.40
N VAL A 192 11.11 -1.98 5.05
CA VAL A 192 10.49 -3.05 4.26
C VAL A 192 9.99 -2.50 2.94
N PRO A 193 10.47 -3.02 1.80
CA PRO A 193 9.86 -2.68 0.52
C PRO A 193 8.43 -3.24 0.46
N ILE A 194 7.51 -2.47 -0.15
CA ILE A 194 6.08 -2.84 -0.18
C ILE A 194 5.85 -4.23 -0.81
N PHE A 195 6.63 -4.61 -1.81
CA PHE A 195 6.51 -5.92 -2.46
C PHE A 195 6.91 -7.10 -1.55
N GLN A 196 7.68 -6.85 -0.49
CA GLN A 196 8.02 -7.84 0.53
C GLN A 196 7.16 -7.71 1.80
N PHE A 197 6.31 -6.69 1.87
CA PHE A 197 5.60 -6.37 3.10
C PHE A 197 4.64 -7.49 3.54
N SER A 198 3.95 -8.14 2.59
CA SER A 198 3.07 -9.28 2.90
C SER A 198 3.85 -10.44 3.55
N SER A 199 4.98 -10.84 2.95
CA SER A 199 5.85 -11.90 3.50
C SER A 199 6.49 -11.50 4.84
N PHE A 200 6.90 -10.24 4.97
CA PHE A 200 7.40 -9.70 6.24
C PHE A 200 6.36 -9.81 7.36
N ILE A 201 5.09 -9.52 7.08
CA ILE A 201 4.01 -9.65 8.06
C ILE A 201 3.74 -11.12 8.43
N ASP A 202 3.85 -12.06 7.49
CA ASP A 202 3.70 -13.50 7.77
C ASP A 202 4.80 -13.99 8.75
N GLU A 203 6.02 -13.47 8.62
CA GLU A 203 7.18 -13.84 9.44
C GLU A 203 7.35 -12.95 10.70
N PHE A 204 6.52 -11.92 10.85
CA PHE A 204 6.70 -10.85 11.85
C PHE A 204 6.89 -11.38 13.28
N TYR A 205 6.00 -12.25 13.73
CA TYR A 205 6.06 -12.77 15.10
C TYR A 205 7.24 -13.70 15.34
N GLY A 206 7.69 -14.43 14.33
CA GLY A 206 8.86 -15.29 14.41
C GLY A 206 10.19 -14.52 14.51
N ASN A 207 10.19 -13.27 14.07
CA ASN A 207 11.41 -12.44 14.01
C ASN A 207 11.34 -11.21 14.93
N ILE A 208 10.34 -11.11 15.81
CA ILE A 208 10.11 -9.92 16.65
C ILE A 208 11.30 -9.60 17.58
N ASP A 209 12.02 -10.61 18.05
CA ASP A 209 13.19 -10.45 18.93
C ASP A 209 14.35 -9.71 18.24
N GLN A 210 14.38 -9.70 16.92
CA GLN A 210 15.38 -8.97 16.12
C GLN A 210 14.98 -7.52 15.89
N MET A 211 13.73 -7.16 16.20
CA MET A 211 13.16 -5.85 15.93
C MET A 211 13.17 -4.98 17.18
N LYS A 212 13.20 -3.69 16.95
CA LYS A 212 13.04 -2.72 18.03
C LYS A 212 11.60 -2.75 18.54
N THR A 213 11.45 -3.26 19.76
CA THR A 213 10.16 -3.27 20.47
C THR A 213 10.14 -2.16 21.52
N ILE A 214 9.04 -1.44 21.62
CA ILE A 214 8.84 -0.36 22.59
C ILE A 214 7.60 -0.71 23.40
N GLY A 215 7.78 -0.87 24.69
CA GLY A 215 6.73 -1.09 25.70
C GLY A 215 6.83 -0.03 26.79
N LYS A 216 5.82 0.05 27.65
CA LYS A 216 5.89 0.83 28.87
C LYS A 216 6.52 -0.08 29.94
N ASP A 217 7.63 0.34 30.50
CA ASP A 217 8.25 -0.28 31.68
C ASP A 217 7.29 -0.21 32.86
#